data_d9afbf95b781a54d49b12ce3bcdff216
#
_entry.id   d9afbf95b781a54d49b12ce3bcdff216
#
_cell.length_a   1.000
_cell.length_b   1.000
_cell.length_c   1.000
_cell.angle_alpha   90.00
_cell.angle_beta   90.00
_cell.angle_gamma   90.00
#
_symmetry.space_group_name_H-M   'P 1'
#
loop_
_entity.id
_entity.type
_entity.pdbx_description
1 polymer ?
#
loop_
_entity_poly.entity_id
_entity_poly.type
_entity_poly.pdbx_seq_one_letter_code
_entity_poly.pdbx_strand_id
1 'polypeptide(L)'
;MVNEVGEMDSVSPDDHNNSGISVFEIDSPDYKLNFLSWILDITQEEADKGFEFLKRNNKSIEVLWDLLENLKVFTVVVEDHYVDRVYRDSYYFYYSGKHFSYTRFCKRLSIFDGKLEKNFFDYCSEELQQKFVGTIVIRPIPERSIGRTLLSPKYFLPIDKNGYVRLAKYVVTVFGKQLEVWAFPYGMQDGETTSCAEVTILNLLDYYSQSYPEYHYLLPSEISHLVEKSSFERRMPTTGLSYELISKVFCEAGFYPRLYSAKKMPKNKFRHILSYYIESGIPVAIGLKIAEENKHSIICIGHMQPEKIQLGQILNCANNSESDNVVWVSDTADLVDTYCFMDDNKRPYNISECVEVAKLNTSILSLDGFEVEYMMVPLYKRMILEAADAYDICMSVIASPKFGIKSFSQEWDSETKKITWKY
;
A
#
# COMPACT_ATOMS: atom_id res chain seq x y z
N MET A 1 13.09 8.06 32.95
CA MET A 1 14.44 7.54 32.98
C MET A 1 14.53 6.45 31.92
N VAL A 2 15.38 6.66 30.94
CA VAL A 2 15.56 5.73 29.82
C VAL A 2 16.50 4.64 30.31
N ASN A 3 16.11 3.38 30.13
CA ASN A 3 17.00 2.28 30.43
C ASN A 3 18.07 2.14 29.36
N GLU A 4 19.23 1.66 29.75
CA GLU A 4 20.43 1.51 28.95
C GLU A 4 20.17 0.75 27.65
N VAL A 5 20.92 1.08 26.59
CA VAL A 5 21.04 0.28 25.39
C VAL A 5 21.47 -1.11 25.80
N GLY A 6 20.54 -2.07 25.81
CA GLY A 6 20.84 -3.44 26.19
C GLY A 6 21.68 -4.11 25.11
N GLU A 7 22.90 -4.48 25.43
CA GLU A 7 23.52 -5.61 24.76
C GLU A 7 22.71 -6.85 25.13
N MET A 8 22.15 -7.53 24.13
CA MET A 8 21.40 -8.79 24.32
C MET A 8 22.39 -9.94 24.57
N ASP A 9 23.16 -9.89 25.63
CA ASP A 9 23.66 -11.08 26.30
C ASP A 9 22.53 -11.54 27.23
N SER A 10 21.76 -12.54 26.82
CA SER A 10 20.70 -13.20 27.59
C SER A 10 19.81 -12.26 28.43
N VAL A 11 18.96 -11.47 27.76
CA VAL A 11 17.93 -10.69 28.45
C VAL A 11 16.87 -11.64 28.98
N SER A 12 16.89 -11.87 30.30
CA SER A 12 15.78 -12.48 31.00
C SER A 12 14.56 -11.53 30.93
N PRO A 13 13.33 -12.06 30.85
CA PRO A 13 12.11 -11.24 30.80
C PRO A 13 11.89 -10.29 31.99
N ASP A 14 12.69 -10.41 33.03
CA ASP A 14 12.49 -9.77 34.33
C ASP A 14 13.20 -8.40 34.51
N ASP A 15 14.08 -8.00 33.58
CA ASP A 15 14.84 -6.74 33.69
C ASP A 15 14.14 -5.50 33.08
N HIS A 16 12.84 -5.59 32.81
CA HIS A 16 12.06 -4.46 32.31
C HIS A 16 11.75 -3.45 33.42
N ASN A 17 12.61 -2.45 33.53
CA ASN A 17 12.30 -1.26 34.31
C ASN A 17 11.05 -0.54 33.78
N ASN A 18 10.23 -0.06 34.67
CA ASN A 18 8.89 0.56 34.59
C ASN A 18 8.70 1.74 33.59
N SER A 19 9.55 1.95 32.58
CA SER A 19 9.41 3.09 31.66
C SER A 19 8.53 2.83 30.44
N GLY A 20 8.25 1.57 30.09
CA GLY A 20 7.44 1.20 28.92
C GLY A 20 8.10 1.53 27.57
N ILE A 21 9.40 1.80 27.54
CA ILE A 21 10.13 2.21 26.34
C ILE A 21 11.48 1.52 26.30
N SER A 22 11.79 0.90 25.16
CA SER A 22 13.04 0.20 24.89
C SER A 22 13.67 0.69 23.59
N VAL A 23 15.00 0.68 23.51
CA VAL A 23 15.73 1.10 22.32
C VAL A 23 16.66 -0.01 21.88
N PHE A 24 16.56 -0.40 20.61
CA PHE A 24 17.35 -1.47 20.00
C PHE A 24 18.14 -0.94 18.82
N GLU A 25 19.39 -1.32 18.72
CA GLU A 25 20.23 -1.09 17.56
C GLU A 25 20.38 -2.40 16.80
N ILE A 26 19.93 -2.44 15.55
CA ILE A 26 19.91 -3.64 14.72
C ILE A 26 20.99 -3.50 13.65
N ASP A 27 22.04 -4.30 13.74
CA ASP A 27 23.22 -4.24 12.88
C ASP A 27 23.62 -5.57 12.23
N SER A 28 22.98 -6.67 12.64
CA SER A 28 23.25 -8.00 12.11
C SER A 28 21.97 -8.83 11.89
N PRO A 29 22.02 -9.86 11.02
CA PRO A 29 20.89 -10.74 10.79
C PRO A 29 20.45 -11.52 12.04
N ASP A 30 21.39 -12.00 12.85
CA ASP A 30 21.09 -12.75 14.06
C ASP A 30 20.39 -11.85 15.09
N TYR A 31 20.88 -10.63 15.25
CA TYR A 31 20.26 -9.66 16.14
C TYR A 31 18.86 -9.26 15.66
N LYS A 32 18.66 -9.13 14.34
CA LYS A 32 17.35 -8.89 13.72
C LYS A 32 16.37 -10.02 14.05
N LEU A 33 16.78 -11.29 13.94
CA LEU A 33 15.93 -12.43 14.26
C LEU A 33 15.52 -12.47 15.72
N ASN A 34 16.46 -12.23 16.62
CA ASN A 34 16.20 -12.17 18.07
C ASN A 34 15.24 -11.04 18.40
N PHE A 35 15.42 -9.85 17.80
CA PHE A 35 14.52 -8.73 17.95
C PHE A 35 13.10 -9.05 17.44
N LEU A 36 12.97 -9.67 16.26
CA LEU A 36 11.67 -10.07 15.73
C LEU A 36 10.97 -11.12 16.59
N SER A 37 11.72 -12.08 17.12
CA SER A 37 11.19 -13.08 18.04
C SER A 37 10.65 -12.44 19.32
N TRP A 38 11.38 -11.48 19.88
CA TRP A 38 10.96 -10.77 21.07
C TRP A 38 9.75 -9.86 20.81
N ILE A 39 9.73 -9.09 19.70
CA ILE A 39 8.64 -8.14 19.44
C ILE A 39 7.32 -8.83 19.12
N LEU A 40 7.38 -10.03 18.55
CA LEU A 40 6.24 -10.86 18.17
C LEU A 40 5.85 -11.90 19.23
N ASP A 41 6.49 -11.86 20.40
CA ASP A 41 6.27 -12.78 21.51
C ASP A 41 6.40 -14.27 21.10
N ILE A 42 7.39 -14.59 20.23
CA ILE A 42 7.67 -15.95 19.77
C ILE A 42 8.25 -16.75 20.94
N THR A 43 7.67 -17.91 21.18
CA THR A 43 8.15 -18.80 22.25
C THR A 43 9.51 -19.45 21.89
N GLN A 44 10.29 -19.82 22.91
CA GLN A 44 11.57 -20.51 22.68
C GLN A 44 11.38 -21.81 21.90
N GLU A 45 10.30 -22.56 22.16
CA GLU A 45 9.97 -23.79 21.43
C GLU A 45 9.73 -23.53 19.93
N GLU A 46 9.13 -22.41 19.57
CA GLU A 46 8.95 -22.01 18.18
C GLU A 46 10.26 -21.56 17.55
N ALA A 47 11.05 -20.74 18.29
CA ALA A 47 12.36 -20.27 17.84
C ALA A 47 13.33 -21.43 17.56
N ASP A 48 13.32 -22.47 18.39
CA ASP A 48 14.16 -23.67 18.23
C ASP A 48 13.85 -24.48 16.95
N LYS A 49 12.66 -24.29 16.35
CA LYS A 49 12.29 -24.90 15.05
C LYS A 49 12.98 -24.23 13.86
N GLY A 50 13.65 -23.11 14.08
CA GLY A 50 14.48 -22.40 13.11
C GLY A 50 13.72 -21.37 12.25
N PHE A 51 14.51 -20.47 11.65
CA PHE A 51 13.99 -19.30 10.92
C PHE A 51 13.04 -19.65 9.75
N GLU A 52 13.37 -20.66 8.94
CA GLU A 52 12.51 -21.08 7.82
C GLU A 52 11.15 -21.60 8.28
N PHE A 53 11.10 -22.26 9.44
CA PHE A 53 9.85 -22.68 10.05
C PHE A 53 9.03 -21.47 10.50
N LEU A 54 9.64 -20.53 11.19
CA LEU A 54 9.00 -19.29 11.65
C LEU A 54 8.44 -18.49 10.47
N LYS A 55 9.25 -18.30 9.43
CA LYS A 55 8.85 -17.56 8.22
C LYS A 55 7.63 -18.16 7.54
N ARG A 56 7.52 -19.50 7.48
CA ARG A 56 6.37 -20.21 6.87
C ARG A 56 5.10 -20.14 7.72
N ASN A 57 5.22 -20.12 9.03
CA ASN A 57 4.09 -20.23 9.95
C ASN A 57 3.67 -18.90 10.57
N ASN A 58 4.48 -17.86 10.44
CA ASN A 58 4.16 -16.53 10.95
C ASN A 58 4.36 -15.48 9.83
N LYS A 59 3.27 -15.02 9.27
CA LYS A 59 3.27 -14.06 8.16
C LYS A 59 3.89 -12.72 8.56
N SER A 60 3.78 -12.33 9.83
CA SER A 60 4.40 -11.10 10.32
C SER A 60 5.92 -11.18 10.31
N ILE A 61 6.50 -12.34 10.62
CA ILE A 61 7.95 -12.55 10.52
C ILE A 61 8.41 -12.39 9.07
N GLU A 62 7.72 -13.04 8.13
CA GLU A 62 8.04 -12.94 6.70
C GLU A 62 8.06 -11.48 6.23
N VAL A 63 6.97 -10.75 6.48
CA VAL A 63 6.83 -9.37 6.02
C VAL A 63 7.80 -8.42 6.73
N LEU A 64 7.98 -8.54 8.05
CA LEU A 64 8.92 -7.69 8.79
C LEU A 64 10.38 -7.99 8.41
N TRP A 65 10.72 -9.25 8.19
CA TRP A 65 12.05 -9.61 7.72
C TRP A 65 12.37 -8.96 6.39
N ASP A 66 11.49 -9.16 5.39
CA ASP A 66 11.66 -8.61 4.05
C ASP A 66 11.67 -7.06 4.05
N LEU A 67 10.92 -6.44 4.98
CA LEU A 67 10.91 -5.00 5.16
C LEU A 67 12.24 -4.50 5.75
N LEU A 68 12.72 -5.14 6.80
CA LEU A 68 13.92 -4.72 7.52
C LEU A 68 15.22 -5.07 6.76
N GLU A 69 15.19 -5.95 5.76
CA GLU A 69 16.33 -6.22 4.88
C GLU A 69 16.78 -5.00 4.05
N ASN A 70 15.88 -4.06 3.80
CA ASN A 70 16.22 -2.83 3.08
C ASN A 70 17.01 -1.83 3.94
N LEU A 71 17.04 -2.03 5.27
CA LEU A 71 17.78 -1.21 6.23
C LEU A 71 19.03 -1.96 6.68
N LYS A 72 20.22 -1.42 6.39
CA LYS A 72 21.50 -2.09 6.74
C LYS A 72 21.77 -2.02 8.24
N VAL A 73 21.71 -0.83 8.79
CA VAL A 73 21.84 -0.53 10.23
C VAL A 73 20.73 0.44 10.58
N PHE A 74 20.00 0.16 11.63
CA PHE A 74 18.90 1.02 12.05
C PHE A 74 18.68 0.92 13.56
N THR A 75 18.11 1.98 14.12
CA THR A 75 17.68 2.01 15.51
C THR A 75 16.15 1.91 15.57
N VAL A 76 15.66 1.08 16.47
CA VAL A 76 14.22 0.94 16.73
C VAL A 76 13.93 1.37 18.16
N VAL A 77 13.02 2.32 18.28
CA VAL A 77 12.46 2.72 19.56
C VAL A 77 11.11 2.03 19.71
N VAL A 78 10.96 1.20 20.72
CA VAL A 78 9.76 0.42 21.00
C VAL A 78 9.04 1.07 22.18
N GLU A 79 7.78 1.41 21.97
CA GLU A 79 6.86 1.87 23.01
C GLU A 79 5.88 0.72 23.34
N ASP A 80 6.04 0.14 24.49
CA ASP A 80 5.10 -0.84 25.04
C ASP A 80 3.81 -0.15 25.54
N HIS A 81 2.76 -0.92 25.64
CA HIS A 81 1.44 -0.43 26.07
C HIS A 81 0.88 0.70 25.19
N TYR A 82 1.29 0.73 23.91
CA TYR A 82 0.77 1.69 22.95
C TYR A 82 -0.73 1.46 22.70
N VAL A 83 -1.50 2.55 22.68
CA VAL A 83 -2.94 2.50 22.39
C VAL A 83 -3.15 2.82 20.91
N ASP A 84 -3.23 1.77 20.08
CA ASP A 84 -3.62 1.93 18.69
C ASP A 84 -5.15 2.04 18.56
N ARG A 85 -5.62 3.04 17.80
CA ARG A 85 -7.05 3.30 17.64
C ARG A 85 -7.79 2.17 16.94
N VAL A 86 -7.17 1.60 15.90
CA VAL A 86 -7.78 0.56 15.05
C VAL A 86 -7.88 -0.74 15.82
N TYR A 87 -6.76 -1.19 16.43
CA TYR A 87 -6.77 -2.41 17.22
C TYR A 87 -7.66 -2.30 18.45
N ARG A 88 -7.65 -1.15 19.12
CA ARG A 88 -8.50 -0.93 20.30
C ARG A 88 -9.98 -1.05 19.96
N ASP A 89 -10.42 -0.59 18.80
CA ASP A 89 -11.77 -0.78 18.30
C ASP A 89 -12.06 -2.27 18.07
N SER A 90 -11.24 -2.98 17.33
CA SER A 90 -11.33 -4.43 17.11
C SER A 90 -11.31 -5.21 18.43
N TYR A 91 -10.49 -4.77 19.41
CA TYR A 91 -10.43 -5.41 20.71
C TYR A 91 -11.78 -5.37 21.45
N TYR A 92 -12.37 -4.19 21.59
CA TYR A 92 -13.66 -4.07 22.29
C TYR A 92 -14.84 -4.63 21.49
N PHE A 93 -14.77 -4.57 20.19
CA PHE A 93 -15.78 -5.11 19.30
C PHE A 93 -15.78 -6.64 19.24
N TYR A 94 -14.62 -7.29 19.33
CA TYR A 94 -14.48 -8.71 19.08
C TYR A 94 -13.56 -9.45 20.06
N TYR A 95 -12.30 -9.06 20.19
CA TYR A 95 -11.28 -9.84 20.91
C TYR A 95 -11.53 -9.93 22.40
N SER A 96 -12.14 -8.93 23.02
CA SER A 96 -12.48 -8.93 24.45
C SER A 96 -13.52 -10.00 24.82
N GLY A 97 -14.28 -10.50 23.85
CA GLY A 97 -15.28 -11.55 24.03
C GLY A 97 -14.74 -12.98 23.80
N LYS A 98 -13.48 -13.14 23.43
CA LYS A 98 -12.88 -14.44 23.19
C LYS A 98 -12.43 -15.12 24.47
N HIS A 99 -12.37 -16.47 24.45
CA HIS A 99 -11.83 -17.26 25.57
C HIS A 99 -10.34 -17.03 25.81
N PHE A 100 -9.60 -16.70 24.74
CA PHE A 100 -8.19 -16.37 24.84
C PHE A 100 -8.03 -14.94 25.36
N SER A 101 -7.13 -14.76 26.33
CA SER A 101 -6.90 -13.44 26.92
C SER A 101 -5.99 -12.61 26.02
N TYR A 102 -6.58 -11.74 25.22
CA TYR A 102 -5.85 -10.72 24.45
C TYR A 102 -5.62 -9.47 25.30
N THR A 103 -4.45 -8.86 25.18
CA THR A 103 -4.24 -7.51 25.72
C THR A 103 -4.85 -6.46 24.80
N ARG A 104 -5.29 -5.35 25.36
CA ARG A 104 -5.80 -4.20 24.60
C ARG A 104 -4.71 -3.24 24.12
N PHE A 105 -3.46 -3.51 24.49
CA PHE A 105 -2.31 -2.67 24.17
C PHE A 105 -1.51 -3.30 23.06
N CYS A 106 -0.94 -2.45 22.21
CA CYS A 106 0.00 -2.80 21.15
C CYS A 106 1.42 -2.41 21.57
N LYS A 107 2.40 -2.83 20.77
CA LYS A 107 3.74 -2.25 20.75
C LYS A 107 3.84 -1.31 19.55
N ARG A 108 4.46 -0.12 19.70
CA ARG A 108 4.74 0.77 18.55
C ARG A 108 6.24 0.85 18.34
N LEU A 109 6.67 0.53 17.13
CA LEU A 109 8.04 0.65 16.67
C LEU A 109 8.22 1.99 15.97
N SER A 110 9.17 2.80 16.37
CA SER A 110 9.62 3.98 15.64
C SER A 110 11.03 3.71 15.12
N ILE A 111 11.19 3.73 13.79
CA ILE A 111 12.40 3.28 13.09
C ILE A 111 13.21 4.49 12.64
N PHE A 112 14.51 4.44 12.88
CA PHE A 112 15.48 5.46 12.48
C PHE A 112 16.63 4.83 11.68
N ASP A 113 17.01 5.46 10.58
CA ASP A 113 18.13 5.05 9.74
C ASP A 113 19.47 5.30 10.47
N GLY A 114 20.29 4.26 10.55
CA GLY A 114 21.56 4.30 11.26
C GLY A 114 21.46 4.26 12.79
N LYS A 115 22.60 4.41 13.43
CA LYS A 115 22.72 4.43 14.88
C LYS A 115 22.28 5.76 15.45
N LEU A 116 21.54 5.70 16.57
CA LEU A 116 21.30 6.85 17.45
C LEU A 116 22.19 6.76 18.66
N GLU A 117 22.80 7.86 19.07
CA GLU A 117 23.57 7.91 20.32
C GLU A 117 22.67 7.79 21.56
N LYS A 118 23.22 7.39 22.69
CA LYS A 118 22.47 7.17 23.95
C LYS A 118 21.63 8.38 24.39
N ASN A 119 22.05 9.58 24.04
CA ASN A 119 21.39 10.84 24.38
C ASN A 119 20.53 11.40 23.22
N PHE A 120 20.08 10.57 22.30
CA PHE A 120 19.31 11.02 21.12
C PHE A 120 18.04 11.83 21.48
N PHE A 121 17.54 11.70 22.69
CA PHE A 121 16.43 12.55 23.18
C PHE A 121 16.79 14.02 23.26
N ASP A 122 18.07 14.33 23.43
CA ASP A 122 18.57 15.70 23.47
C ASP A 122 18.76 16.29 22.08
N TYR A 123 18.71 15.44 21.03
CA TYR A 123 18.81 15.89 19.65
C TYR A 123 17.70 16.89 19.31
N CYS A 124 18.02 17.82 18.43
CA CYS A 124 16.99 18.67 17.87
C CYS A 124 16.04 17.82 16.99
N SER A 125 14.82 18.30 16.83
CA SER A 125 13.81 17.60 16.02
C SER A 125 14.24 17.42 14.57
N GLU A 126 15.07 18.33 14.02
CA GLU A 126 15.58 18.26 12.64
C GLU A 126 16.54 17.09 12.42
N GLU A 127 17.44 16.83 13.37
CA GLU A 127 18.39 15.71 13.30
C GLU A 127 17.65 14.37 13.35
N LEU A 128 16.68 14.24 14.27
CA LEU A 128 15.83 13.06 14.35
C LEU A 128 14.98 12.90 13.10
N GLN A 129 14.46 14.01 12.56
CA GLN A 129 13.65 14.00 11.34
C GLN A 129 14.43 13.47 10.13
N GLN A 130 15.71 13.79 9.98
CA GLN A 130 16.54 13.31 8.88
C GLN A 130 16.73 11.80 8.89
N LYS A 131 16.78 11.20 10.08
CA LYS A 131 16.93 9.76 10.27
C LYS A 131 15.63 9.00 10.36
N PHE A 132 14.49 9.69 10.53
CA PHE A 132 13.20 9.05 10.76
C PHE A 132 12.70 8.32 9.51
N VAL A 133 12.52 7.00 9.63
CA VAL A 133 11.99 6.13 8.57
C VAL A 133 10.47 6.03 8.66
N GLY A 134 9.92 5.96 9.87
CA GLY A 134 8.49 5.84 10.12
C GLY A 134 8.14 4.96 11.31
N THR A 135 6.91 4.48 11.37
CA THR A 135 6.39 3.68 12.48
C THR A 135 5.66 2.43 12.03
N ILE A 136 5.71 1.40 12.88
CA ILE A 136 4.97 0.15 12.74
C ILE A 136 4.25 -0.13 14.07
N VAL A 137 2.97 -0.44 14.02
CA VAL A 137 2.22 -0.95 15.17
C VAL A 137 2.23 -2.47 15.15
N ILE A 138 2.59 -3.09 16.25
CA ILE A 138 2.52 -4.54 16.45
C ILE A 138 1.33 -4.83 17.38
N ARG A 139 0.34 -5.52 16.84
CA ARG A 139 -0.85 -5.96 17.57
C ARG A 139 -0.56 -7.29 18.30
N PRO A 140 -1.12 -7.54 19.47
CA PRO A 140 -0.95 -8.79 20.20
C PRO A 140 -1.86 -9.89 19.61
N ILE A 141 -1.69 -10.15 18.31
CA ILE A 141 -2.43 -11.15 17.54
C ILE A 141 -1.39 -12.10 16.93
N PRO A 142 -1.50 -13.42 17.14
CA PRO A 142 -0.58 -14.38 16.54
C PRO A 142 -0.56 -14.30 15.01
N GLU A 143 0.59 -14.60 14.40
CA GLU A 143 0.80 -14.76 12.96
C GLU A 143 0.59 -13.52 12.08
N ARG A 144 -0.34 -12.64 12.43
CA ARG A 144 -0.74 -11.44 11.66
C ARG A 144 -0.75 -10.17 12.51
N SER A 145 0.38 -9.93 13.15
CA SER A 145 0.55 -8.89 14.19
C SER A 145 0.69 -7.48 13.65
N ILE A 146 1.06 -7.28 12.36
CA ILE A 146 1.35 -5.96 11.82
C ILE A 146 0.06 -5.15 11.69
N GLY A 147 -0.04 -4.09 12.49
CA GLY A 147 -1.12 -3.11 12.43
C GLY A 147 -0.78 -1.92 11.54
N ARG A 148 -1.31 -0.76 11.91
CA ARG A 148 -1.08 0.49 11.17
C ARG A 148 0.40 0.82 11.05
N THR A 149 0.87 0.90 9.83
CA THR A 149 2.26 1.11 9.46
C THR A 149 2.37 2.32 8.54
N LEU A 150 3.28 3.23 8.88
CA LEU A 150 3.56 4.46 8.16
C LEU A 150 5.06 4.55 7.92
N LEU A 151 5.52 4.20 6.73
CA LEU A 151 6.94 4.16 6.39
C LEU A 151 7.22 5.01 5.15
N SER A 152 8.35 5.70 5.16
CA SER A 152 8.80 6.46 4.01
C SER A 152 9.19 5.54 2.84
N PRO A 153 8.65 5.74 1.62
CA PRO A 153 8.99 4.93 0.46
C PRO A 153 10.46 5.02 0.05
N LYS A 154 11.19 6.05 0.50
CA LYS A 154 12.61 6.27 0.19
C LYS A 154 13.48 5.04 0.41
N TYR A 155 13.13 4.20 1.38
CA TYR A 155 13.90 3.01 1.76
C TYR A 155 13.45 1.73 1.05
N PHE A 156 12.34 1.76 0.32
CA PHE A 156 11.69 0.57 -0.22
C PHE A 156 11.54 0.59 -1.74
N LEU A 157 11.56 1.78 -2.34
CA LEU A 157 11.52 1.93 -3.79
C LEU A 157 12.94 1.94 -4.37
N PRO A 158 13.15 1.36 -5.58
CA PRO A 158 14.46 1.39 -6.24
C PRO A 158 14.90 2.82 -6.50
N ILE A 159 16.13 3.15 -6.11
CA ILE A 159 16.71 4.50 -6.25
C ILE A 159 16.83 4.88 -7.75
N ASP A 160 17.06 3.90 -8.62
CA ASP A 160 17.32 4.09 -10.05
C ASP A 160 16.06 4.25 -10.90
N LYS A 161 14.89 3.92 -10.33
CA LYS A 161 13.61 4.04 -11.02
C LYS A 161 12.84 5.21 -10.41
N ASN A 162 12.78 6.33 -11.14
CA ASN A 162 11.89 7.43 -10.78
C ASN A 162 10.46 6.89 -10.76
N GLY A 163 9.91 6.70 -9.57
CA GLY A 163 8.54 6.26 -9.38
C GLY A 163 7.64 7.45 -9.03
N TYR A 164 6.39 7.36 -9.44
CA TYR A 164 5.34 8.25 -8.99
C TYR A 164 4.43 7.49 -8.04
N VAL A 165 4.43 7.86 -6.76
CA VAL A 165 3.60 7.22 -5.73
C VAL A 165 2.80 8.26 -4.94
N ARG A 166 1.58 7.90 -4.59
CA ARG A 166 0.70 8.74 -3.77
C ARG A 166 1.04 8.58 -2.31
N LEU A 167 1.23 9.70 -1.64
CA LEU A 167 1.59 9.74 -0.22
C LEU A 167 0.76 10.82 0.47
N ALA A 168 0.51 10.63 1.75
CA ALA A 168 0.00 11.66 2.65
C ALA A 168 1.04 11.98 3.72
N LYS A 169 0.96 13.17 4.29
CA LYS A 169 1.82 13.64 5.36
C LYS A 169 1.22 13.22 6.70
N TYR A 170 1.98 12.49 7.50
CA TYR A 170 1.60 12.10 8.84
C TYR A 170 2.56 12.72 9.86
N VAL A 171 2.00 13.15 10.98
CA VAL A 171 2.79 13.62 12.14
C VAL A 171 2.71 12.56 13.23
N VAL A 172 3.86 12.11 13.68
CA VAL A 172 4.01 11.11 14.73
C VAL A 172 4.79 11.71 15.89
N THR A 173 4.31 11.51 17.11
CA THR A 173 5.04 11.94 18.31
C THR A 173 5.85 10.77 18.85
N VAL A 174 7.16 10.91 18.91
CA VAL A 174 8.09 9.96 19.50
C VAL A 174 8.83 10.69 20.64
N PHE A 175 8.66 10.24 21.88
CA PHE A 175 9.23 10.89 23.07
C PHE A 175 9.01 12.40 23.15
N GLY A 176 7.80 12.85 22.84
CA GLY A 176 7.48 14.28 22.86
C GLY A 176 8.02 15.08 21.67
N LYS A 177 8.83 14.48 20.79
CA LYS A 177 9.27 15.08 19.54
C LYS A 177 8.25 14.77 18.45
N GLN A 178 7.79 15.79 17.75
CA GLN A 178 6.94 15.63 16.57
C GLN A 178 7.82 15.40 15.35
N LEU A 179 7.61 14.26 14.70
CA LEU A 179 8.31 13.85 13.48
C LEU A 179 7.30 13.65 12.37
N GLU A 180 7.71 13.93 11.15
CA GLU A 180 6.87 13.86 9.96
C GLU A 180 7.29 12.68 9.09
N VAL A 181 6.30 11.97 8.53
CA VAL A 181 6.55 10.95 7.52
C VAL A 181 5.55 11.10 6.37
N TRP A 182 6.08 11.11 5.15
CA TRP A 182 5.29 10.98 3.94
C TRP A 182 5.15 9.50 3.62
N ALA A 183 3.94 8.97 3.75
CA ALA A 183 3.67 7.55 3.62
C ALA A 183 2.32 7.27 2.99
N PHE A 184 2.15 6.07 2.45
CA PHE A 184 0.83 5.50 2.24
C PHE A 184 0.57 4.51 3.38
N PRO A 185 -0.61 4.52 4.02
CA PRO A 185 -0.92 3.62 5.13
C PRO A 185 -0.87 2.15 4.70
N TYR A 186 -0.35 1.32 5.58
CA TYR A 186 -0.30 -0.11 5.42
C TYR A 186 -0.74 -0.80 6.71
N GLY A 187 -1.26 -2.01 6.59
CA GLY A 187 -1.56 -2.91 7.69
C GLY A 187 -1.89 -4.30 7.16
N MET A 188 -1.72 -5.32 7.97
CA MET A 188 -2.13 -6.70 7.64
C MET A 188 -3.57 -6.95 8.06
N GLN A 189 -4.27 -7.81 7.31
CA GLN A 189 -5.52 -8.41 7.79
C GLN A 189 -5.25 -9.25 9.04
N ASP A 190 -6.20 -9.36 9.94
CA ASP A 190 -6.11 -10.27 11.09
C ASP A 190 -6.85 -11.59 10.86
N GLY A 191 -7.66 -11.65 9.81
CA GLY A 191 -8.45 -12.82 9.45
C GLY A 191 -9.68 -13.06 10.33
N GLU A 192 -9.93 -12.19 11.31
CA GLU A 192 -11.05 -12.28 12.24
C GLU A 192 -11.96 -11.05 12.21
N THR A 193 -11.40 -9.87 12.46
CA THR A 193 -12.13 -8.59 12.38
C THR A 193 -11.94 -7.91 11.03
N THR A 194 -10.86 -8.22 10.34
CA THR A 194 -10.53 -7.65 9.04
C THR A 194 -10.00 -8.70 8.06
N SER A 195 -10.54 -8.73 6.85
CA SER A 195 -9.99 -9.41 5.68
C SER A 195 -9.18 -8.43 4.83
N CYS A 196 -8.61 -8.91 3.70
CA CYS A 196 -7.91 -8.06 2.74
C CYS A 196 -8.78 -6.89 2.22
N ALA A 197 -10.09 -7.10 2.09
CA ALA A 197 -11.02 -6.07 1.63
C ALA A 197 -11.23 -4.95 2.66
N GLU A 198 -11.44 -5.31 3.94
CA GLU A 198 -11.55 -4.33 5.02
C GLU A 198 -10.23 -3.56 5.21
N VAL A 199 -9.08 -4.23 5.13
CA VAL A 199 -7.77 -3.56 5.21
C VAL A 199 -7.57 -2.59 4.04
N THR A 200 -7.99 -2.97 2.83
CA THR A 200 -7.99 -2.07 1.66
C THR A 200 -8.83 -0.82 1.92
N ILE A 201 -10.04 -0.98 2.48
CA ILE A 201 -10.91 0.14 2.85
C ILE A 201 -10.23 1.02 3.91
N LEU A 202 -9.73 0.43 4.99
CA LEU A 202 -9.11 1.15 6.10
C LEU A 202 -7.90 1.99 5.63
N ASN A 203 -7.02 1.41 4.82
CA ASN A 203 -5.84 2.10 4.31
C ASN A 203 -6.21 3.23 3.34
N LEU A 204 -7.17 3.03 2.45
CA LEU A 204 -7.65 4.09 1.55
C LEU A 204 -8.32 5.22 2.33
N LEU A 205 -9.18 4.91 3.30
CA LEU A 205 -9.86 5.93 4.11
C LEU A 205 -8.87 6.68 5.03
N ASP A 206 -7.84 6.00 5.56
CA ASP A 206 -6.77 6.67 6.31
C ASP A 206 -6.02 7.68 5.41
N TYR A 207 -5.62 7.27 4.21
CA TYR A 207 -4.99 8.15 3.23
C TYR A 207 -5.86 9.37 2.87
N TYR A 208 -7.15 9.14 2.56
CA TYR A 208 -8.05 10.22 2.16
C TYR A 208 -8.38 11.16 3.32
N SER A 209 -8.66 10.64 4.52
CA SER A 209 -8.96 11.46 5.69
C SER A 209 -7.78 12.32 6.14
N GLN A 210 -6.55 11.85 5.88
CA GLN A 210 -5.34 12.64 6.16
C GLN A 210 -5.11 13.74 5.12
N SER A 211 -5.49 13.49 3.87
CA SER A 211 -5.27 14.41 2.75
C SER A 211 -6.41 15.43 2.58
N TYR A 212 -7.64 15.07 2.95
CA TYR A 212 -8.85 15.84 2.70
C TYR A 212 -9.76 15.84 3.92
N PRO A 213 -10.01 17.01 4.56
CA PRO A 213 -10.77 17.12 5.80
C PRO A 213 -12.24 16.68 5.72
N GLU A 214 -12.82 16.67 4.53
CA GLU A 214 -14.21 16.27 4.28
C GLU A 214 -14.44 14.75 4.36
N TYR A 215 -13.39 13.93 4.33
CA TYR A 215 -13.51 12.47 4.43
C TYR A 215 -13.18 11.98 5.83
N HIS A 216 -14.02 11.08 6.33
CA HIS A 216 -13.85 10.51 7.66
C HIS A 216 -13.21 9.13 7.59
N TYR A 217 -12.31 8.90 8.51
CA TYR A 217 -11.78 7.57 8.76
C TYR A 217 -12.87 6.72 9.43
N LEU A 218 -13.07 5.50 8.94
CA LEU A 218 -13.94 4.50 9.57
C LEU A 218 -13.12 3.47 10.36
N LEU A 219 -13.68 3.01 11.48
CA LEU A 219 -13.09 1.96 12.28
C LEU A 219 -13.61 0.58 11.85
N PRO A 220 -12.92 -0.52 12.18
CA PRO A 220 -13.37 -1.87 11.83
C PRO A 220 -14.81 -2.19 12.26
N SER A 221 -15.20 -1.79 13.47
CA SER A 221 -16.58 -1.97 13.97
C SER A 221 -17.60 -1.20 13.13
N GLU A 222 -17.29 0.01 12.71
CA GLU A 222 -18.17 0.84 11.89
C GLU A 222 -18.35 0.22 10.49
N ILE A 223 -17.26 -0.27 9.87
CA ILE A 223 -17.32 -0.99 8.59
C ILE A 223 -18.20 -2.24 8.73
N SER A 224 -17.98 -3.03 9.79
CA SER A 224 -18.79 -4.23 10.06
C SER A 224 -20.27 -3.89 10.20
N HIS A 225 -20.64 -2.86 10.95
CA HIS A 225 -22.02 -2.42 11.11
C HIS A 225 -22.66 -1.93 9.80
N LEU A 226 -21.90 -1.26 8.93
CA LEU A 226 -22.38 -0.85 7.60
C LEU A 226 -22.66 -2.05 6.71
N VAL A 227 -21.80 -3.06 6.77
CA VAL A 227 -21.91 -4.29 5.98
C VAL A 227 -23.08 -5.15 6.50
N GLU A 228 -23.23 -5.32 7.81
CA GLU A 228 -24.31 -6.08 8.45
C GLU A 228 -25.71 -5.58 8.03
N LYS A 229 -25.90 -4.28 7.93
CA LYS A 229 -27.16 -3.69 7.43
C LYS A 229 -27.56 -4.14 6.02
N SER A 230 -26.62 -4.73 5.27
CA SER A 230 -26.81 -5.15 3.89
C SER A 230 -26.64 -6.65 3.68
N SER A 231 -26.41 -7.39 4.76
CA SER A 231 -26.19 -8.82 4.72
C SER A 231 -27.19 -9.54 5.61
N PHE A 232 -27.63 -10.71 5.14
CA PHE A 232 -28.47 -11.64 5.95
C PHE A 232 -27.61 -12.68 6.69
N GLU A 233 -26.29 -12.69 6.47
CA GLU A 233 -25.37 -13.63 7.06
C GLU A 233 -24.59 -13.01 8.22
N ARG A 234 -24.16 -13.85 9.14
CA ARG A 234 -23.24 -13.45 10.22
C ARG A 234 -21.90 -13.02 9.62
N ARG A 235 -21.40 -11.85 10.06
CA ARG A 235 -20.18 -11.24 9.51
C ARG A 235 -18.95 -11.36 10.39
N MET A 236 -19.09 -11.85 11.62
CA MET A 236 -17.96 -12.07 12.51
C MET A 236 -17.82 -13.57 12.87
N PRO A 237 -16.64 -14.15 12.73
CA PRO A 237 -15.43 -13.59 12.09
C PRO A 237 -15.64 -13.25 10.61
N THR A 238 -14.80 -12.35 10.06
CA THR A 238 -14.97 -11.85 8.68
C THR A 238 -14.84 -12.98 7.66
N THR A 239 -15.71 -12.96 6.65
CA THR A 239 -15.68 -13.88 5.50
C THR A 239 -15.23 -13.16 4.22
N GLY A 240 -14.73 -11.92 4.35
CA GLY A 240 -14.41 -11.04 3.24
C GLY A 240 -15.63 -10.27 2.72
N LEU A 241 -15.37 -9.30 1.84
CA LEU A 241 -16.39 -8.44 1.24
C LEU A 241 -16.50 -8.64 -0.26
N SER A 242 -17.73 -8.64 -0.77
CA SER A 242 -17.96 -8.52 -2.21
C SER A 242 -17.68 -7.08 -2.69
N TYR A 243 -17.52 -6.89 -4.00
CA TYR A 243 -17.26 -5.58 -4.62
C TYR A 243 -18.38 -4.57 -4.33
N GLU A 244 -19.61 -5.05 -4.29
CA GLU A 244 -20.79 -4.25 -4.00
C GLU A 244 -20.77 -3.75 -2.55
N LEU A 245 -20.36 -4.61 -1.60
CA LEU A 245 -20.22 -4.22 -0.20
C LEU A 245 -19.08 -3.23 0.01
N ILE A 246 -17.93 -3.44 -0.65
CA ILE A 246 -16.81 -2.47 -0.64
C ILE A 246 -17.30 -1.12 -1.19
N SER A 247 -17.96 -1.12 -2.36
CA SER A 247 -18.51 0.11 -2.97
C SER A 247 -19.50 0.80 -2.04
N LYS A 248 -20.36 0.03 -1.34
CA LYS A 248 -21.31 0.59 -0.39
C LYS A 248 -20.63 1.29 0.78
N VAL A 249 -19.60 0.67 1.37
CA VAL A 249 -18.83 1.31 2.46
C VAL A 249 -18.23 2.63 1.99
N PHE A 250 -17.68 2.68 0.77
CA PHE A 250 -17.15 3.93 0.21
C PHE A 250 -18.25 4.98 -0.04
N CYS A 251 -19.44 4.57 -0.47
CA CYS A 251 -20.58 5.51 -0.59
C CYS A 251 -20.95 6.12 0.76
N GLU A 252 -21.01 5.32 1.82
CA GLU A 252 -21.31 5.80 3.17
C GLU A 252 -20.18 6.68 3.73
N ALA A 253 -18.92 6.44 3.32
CA ALA A 253 -17.78 7.29 3.63
C ALA A 253 -17.73 8.60 2.81
N GLY A 254 -18.69 8.85 1.90
CA GLY A 254 -18.82 10.09 1.15
C GLY A 254 -18.21 10.08 -0.24
N PHE A 255 -17.84 8.91 -0.78
CA PHE A 255 -17.32 8.74 -2.14
C PHE A 255 -18.42 8.30 -3.13
N TYR A 256 -18.11 8.36 -4.42
CA TYR A 256 -18.86 7.75 -5.50
C TYR A 256 -17.97 6.75 -6.26
N PRO A 257 -17.81 5.53 -5.72
CA PRO A 257 -16.89 4.56 -6.27
C PRO A 257 -17.31 4.13 -7.68
N ARG A 258 -16.34 4.04 -8.59
CA ARG A 258 -16.52 3.49 -9.92
C ARG A 258 -15.87 2.13 -10.02
N LEU A 259 -16.62 1.14 -10.52
CA LEU A 259 -16.17 -0.24 -10.67
C LEU A 259 -15.93 -0.56 -12.15
N TYR A 260 -14.74 -1.04 -12.48
CA TYR A 260 -14.36 -1.50 -13.82
C TYR A 260 -14.02 -2.99 -13.78
N SER A 261 -14.59 -3.75 -14.69
CA SER A 261 -14.33 -5.18 -14.81
C SER A 261 -13.28 -5.45 -15.89
N ALA A 262 -12.19 -6.12 -15.52
CA ALA A 262 -11.13 -6.50 -16.46
C ALA A 262 -11.61 -7.49 -17.53
N LYS A 263 -12.69 -8.24 -17.27
CA LYS A 263 -13.29 -9.17 -18.23
C LYS A 263 -14.15 -8.46 -19.30
N LYS A 264 -14.72 -7.29 -18.95
CA LYS A 264 -15.69 -6.58 -19.81
C LYS A 264 -15.07 -5.53 -20.71
N MET A 265 -13.78 -5.27 -20.61
CA MET A 265 -13.12 -4.24 -21.41
C MET A 265 -11.79 -4.73 -22.01
N PRO A 266 -11.31 -4.08 -23.09
CA PRO A 266 -9.98 -4.35 -23.63
C PRO A 266 -8.88 -4.16 -22.57
N LYS A 267 -7.88 -5.02 -22.55
CA LYS A 267 -6.85 -5.06 -21.52
C LYS A 267 -5.99 -3.78 -21.50
N ASN A 268 -5.63 -3.27 -22.67
CA ASN A 268 -4.95 -1.99 -22.82
C ASN A 268 -5.79 -0.84 -22.23
N LYS A 269 -7.10 -0.78 -22.54
CA LYS A 269 -7.99 0.25 -21.99
C LYS A 269 -8.08 0.18 -20.47
N PHE A 270 -8.08 -1.02 -19.87
CA PHE A 270 -8.06 -1.18 -18.43
C PHE A 270 -6.78 -0.59 -17.82
N ARG A 271 -5.60 -0.89 -18.40
CA ARG A 271 -4.32 -0.35 -17.96
C ARG A 271 -4.25 1.17 -18.12
N HIS A 272 -4.73 1.71 -19.22
CA HIS A 272 -4.79 3.16 -19.45
C HIS A 272 -5.63 3.85 -18.38
N ILE A 273 -6.84 3.35 -18.10
CA ILE A 273 -7.72 3.91 -17.07
C ILE A 273 -7.04 3.85 -15.68
N LEU A 274 -6.37 2.74 -15.37
CA LEU A 274 -5.60 2.62 -14.12
C LEU A 274 -4.53 3.72 -14.03
N SER A 275 -3.71 3.88 -15.07
CA SER A 275 -2.68 4.92 -15.15
C SER A 275 -3.26 6.32 -15.02
N TYR A 276 -4.37 6.61 -15.70
CA TYR A 276 -5.01 7.93 -15.65
C TYR A 276 -5.47 8.29 -14.22
N TYR A 277 -6.06 7.35 -13.49
CA TYR A 277 -6.47 7.60 -12.11
C TYR A 277 -5.28 7.78 -11.18
N ILE A 278 -4.26 6.93 -11.30
CA ILE A 278 -3.05 7.04 -10.49
C ILE A 278 -2.36 8.40 -10.72
N GLU A 279 -2.19 8.80 -11.97
CA GLU A 279 -1.62 10.10 -12.34
C GLU A 279 -2.49 11.28 -11.87
N SER A 280 -3.82 11.11 -11.89
CA SER A 280 -4.77 12.10 -11.35
C SER A 280 -4.76 12.15 -9.82
N GLY A 281 -3.97 11.34 -9.15
CA GLY A 281 -3.85 11.38 -7.70
C GLY A 281 -4.82 10.50 -6.94
N ILE A 282 -5.45 9.53 -7.60
CA ILE A 282 -6.48 8.69 -7.02
C ILE A 282 -5.93 7.26 -6.89
N PRO A 283 -5.61 6.77 -5.68
CA PRO A 283 -5.28 5.37 -5.45
C PRO A 283 -6.47 4.46 -5.79
N VAL A 284 -6.17 3.29 -6.34
CA VAL A 284 -7.17 2.38 -6.90
C VAL A 284 -7.11 1.03 -6.21
N ALA A 285 -8.24 0.52 -5.71
CA ALA A 285 -8.33 -0.85 -5.22
C ALA A 285 -8.41 -1.83 -6.40
N ILE A 286 -7.58 -2.87 -6.38
CA ILE A 286 -7.52 -3.93 -7.40
C ILE A 286 -7.96 -5.24 -6.77
N GLY A 287 -8.93 -5.90 -7.40
CA GLY A 287 -9.35 -7.25 -7.03
C GLY A 287 -8.67 -8.31 -7.88
N LEU A 288 -8.01 -9.24 -7.21
CA LEU A 288 -7.28 -10.36 -7.79
C LEU A 288 -8.03 -11.67 -7.55
N LYS A 289 -7.97 -12.56 -8.53
CA LYS A 289 -8.43 -13.95 -8.42
C LYS A 289 -7.22 -14.85 -8.19
N ILE A 290 -7.10 -15.42 -6.99
CA ILE A 290 -6.03 -16.36 -6.63
C ILE A 290 -6.44 -17.78 -7.03
N ALA A 291 -7.67 -18.19 -6.69
CA ALA A 291 -8.29 -19.44 -7.05
C ALA A 291 -9.78 -19.23 -7.36
N GLU A 292 -10.53 -20.29 -7.71
CA GLU A 292 -11.96 -20.15 -8.08
C GLU A 292 -12.78 -19.43 -7.01
N GLU A 293 -12.55 -19.73 -5.74
CA GLU A 293 -13.28 -19.15 -4.60
C GLU A 293 -12.43 -18.19 -3.77
N ASN A 294 -11.12 -18.08 -4.06
CA ASN A 294 -10.21 -17.25 -3.28
C ASN A 294 -9.85 -15.97 -4.04
N LYS A 295 -10.25 -14.84 -3.48
CA LYS A 295 -10.00 -13.50 -4.01
C LYS A 295 -9.15 -12.70 -3.05
N HIS A 296 -8.41 -11.74 -3.58
CA HIS A 296 -7.57 -10.87 -2.82
C HIS A 296 -7.75 -9.41 -3.27
N SER A 297 -7.60 -8.48 -2.35
CA SER A 297 -7.72 -7.05 -2.62
C SER A 297 -6.43 -6.35 -2.25
N ILE A 298 -5.89 -5.56 -3.18
CA ILE A 298 -4.68 -4.75 -3.02
C ILE A 298 -4.95 -3.31 -3.46
N ILE A 299 -4.04 -2.39 -3.16
CA ILE A 299 -4.17 -0.98 -3.55
C ILE A 299 -3.04 -0.61 -4.49
N CYS A 300 -3.36 -0.15 -5.69
CA CYS A 300 -2.40 0.52 -6.57
C CYS A 300 -2.26 1.97 -6.13
N ILE A 301 -1.05 2.40 -5.84
CA ILE A 301 -0.73 3.74 -5.33
C ILE A 301 0.20 4.54 -6.23
N GLY A 302 0.75 3.92 -7.25
CA GLY A 302 1.72 4.57 -8.12
C GLY A 302 2.18 3.67 -9.25
N HIS A 303 3.10 4.19 -10.03
CA HIS A 303 3.79 3.45 -11.11
C HIS A 303 5.27 3.85 -11.18
N MET A 304 6.06 3.01 -11.82
CA MET A 304 7.45 3.32 -12.13
C MET A 304 7.52 4.00 -13.50
N GLN A 305 8.48 4.90 -13.66
CA GLN A 305 8.70 5.50 -14.98
C GLN A 305 9.30 4.46 -15.95
N PRO A 306 8.91 4.50 -17.21
CA PRO A 306 9.47 3.63 -18.23
C PRO A 306 10.98 3.87 -18.36
N GLU A 307 11.70 2.86 -18.77
CA GLU A 307 13.13 2.97 -19.03
C GLU A 307 13.41 4.01 -20.12
N LYS A 308 14.49 4.78 -19.97
CA LYS A 308 14.92 5.81 -20.94
C LYS A 308 15.04 5.28 -22.38
N ILE A 309 15.27 4.00 -22.54
CA ILE A 309 15.37 3.32 -23.84
C ILE A 309 14.02 3.34 -24.57
N GLN A 310 12.90 3.10 -23.87
CA GLN A 310 11.56 3.11 -24.48
C GLN A 310 11.16 4.52 -24.92
N LEU A 311 11.44 5.54 -24.11
CA LEU A 311 11.25 6.94 -24.50
C LEU A 311 12.11 7.33 -25.72
N GLY A 312 13.36 6.88 -25.74
CA GLY A 312 14.26 7.12 -26.88
C GLY A 312 13.77 6.48 -28.19
N GLN A 313 13.18 5.30 -28.14
CA GLN A 313 12.60 4.63 -29.30
C GLN A 313 11.40 5.41 -29.87
N ILE A 314 10.53 5.92 -29.01
CA ILE A 314 9.35 6.71 -29.41
C ILE A 314 9.80 8.04 -30.05
N LEU A 315 10.74 8.73 -29.43
CA LEU A 315 11.30 9.98 -29.98
C LEU A 315 12.01 9.75 -31.32
N ASN A 316 12.71 8.62 -31.48
CA ASN A 316 13.38 8.26 -32.74
C ASN A 316 12.36 7.93 -33.84
N CYS A 317 11.24 7.28 -33.52
CA CYS A 317 10.15 7.05 -34.48
C CYS A 317 9.53 8.38 -34.95
N ALA A 318 9.35 9.33 -34.02
CA ALA A 318 8.84 10.66 -34.36
C ALA A 318 9.81 11.46 -35.25
N ASN A 319 11.13 11.39 -34.99
CA ASN A 319 12.15 12.10 -35.72
C ASN A 319 12.43 11.52 -37.12
N ASN A 320 12.12 10.26 -37.38
CA ASN A 320 12.33 9.59 -38.67
C ASN A 320 11.11 9.69 -39.61
N SER A 321 10.05 10.41 -39.24
CA SER A 321 8.94 10.65 -40.15
C SER A 321 9.33 11.70 -41.21
N GLU A 322 9.38 11.31 -42.47
CA GLU A 322 9.74 12.19 -43.61
C GLU A 322 8.67 13.25 -43.94
N SER A 323 7.57 13.32 -43.23
CA SER A 323 6.50 14.31 -43.44
C SER A 323 6.48 15.35 -42.34
N ASP A 324 6.78 16.60 -42.67
CA ASP A 324 6.70 17.77 -41.77
C ASP A 324 5.33 18.05 -41.17
N ASN A 325 4.31 17.26 -41.51
CA ASN A 325 2.90 17.47 -41.14
C ASN A 325 2.31 16.36 -40.27
N VAL A 326 3.11 15.50 -39.66
CA VAL A 326 2.64 14.43 -38.76
C VAL A 326 2.93 14.80 -37.32
N VAL A 327 1.89 14.90 -36.51
CA VAL A 327 2.01 15.03 -35.05
C VAL A 327 1.84 13.63 -34.45
N TRP A 328 2.90 13.12 -33.83
CA TRP A 328 2.85 11.88 -33.09
C TRP A 328 2.33 12.14 -31.69
N VAL A 329 1.24 11.49 -31.34
CA VAL A 329 0.70 11.50 -29.99
C VAL A 329 0.93 10.13 -29.39
N SER A 330 1.71 10.06 -28.32
CA SER A 330 1.92 8.83 -27.54
C SER A 330 1.26 9.01 -26.18
N ASP A 331 0.48 8.02 -25.77
CA ASP A 331 -0.06 7.98 -24.41
C ASP A 331 1.04 7.44 -23.47
N THR A 332 1.34 8.17 -22.40
CA THR A 332 2.29 7.71 -21.37
C THR A 332 1.85 6.40 -20.72
N ALA A 333 0.54 6.14 -20.67
CA ALA A 333 -0.01 4.88 -20.18
C ALA A 333 0.41 3.65 -21.01
N ASP A 334 0.76 3.82 -22.30
CA ASP A 334 1.31 2.73 -23.12
C ASP A 334 2.70 2.28 -22.67
N LEU A 335 3.42 3.16 -22.00
CA LEU A 335 4.80 2.93 -21.55
C LEU A 335 4.88 2.41 -20.12
N VAL A 336 3.78 2.50 -19.36
CA VAL A 336 3.72 2.06 -17.97
C VAL A 336 3.22 0.62 -17.92
N ASP A 337 4.05 -0.28 -17.48
CA ASP A 337 3.71 -1.68 -17.20
C ASP A 337 3.94 -2.07 -15.74
N THR A 338 4.75 -1.29 -15.03
CA THR A 338 5.21 -1.56 -13.67
C THR A 338 4.56 -0.58 -12.68
N TYR A 339 3.83 -1.13 -11.73
CA TYR A 339 3.07 -0.36 -10.74
C TYR A 339 3.54 -0.62 -9.32
N CYS A 340 3.25 0.32 -8.43
CA CYS A 340 3.51 0.21 -7.00
C CYS A 340 2.20 -0.11 -6.25
N PHE A 341 2.24 -1.17 -5.45
CA PHE A 341 1.08 -1.69 -4.74
C PHE A 341 1.31 -1.76 -3.24
N MET A 342 0.22 -1.60 -2.49
CA MET A 342 0.11 -1.96 -1.09
C MET A 342 -0.68 -3.27 -1.01
N ASP A 343 -0.02 -4.34 -0.58
CA ASP A 343 -0.56 -5.69 -0.43
C ASP A 343 -0.36 -6.13 1.02
N ASP A 344 -1.44 -6.44 1.72
CA ASP A 344 -1.41 -6.81 3.14
C ASP A 344 -0.73 -8.17 3.44
N ASN A 345 -0.40 -8.93 2.40
CA ASN A 345 0.37 -10.17 2.47
C ASN A 345 1.86 -10.00 2.13
N LYS A 346 2.29 -8.80 1.76
CA LYS A 346 3.68 -8.49 1.39
C LYS A 346 4.16 -7.26 2.13
N ARG A 347 5.46 -6.95 2.01
CA ARG A 347 5.98 -5.68 2.51
C ARG A 347 5.30 -4.49 1.81
N PRO A 348 5.19 -3.32 2.45
CA PRO A 348 4.69 -2.11 1.81
C PRO A 348 5.53 -1.73 0.58
N TYR A 349 4.91 -1.01 -0.37
CA TYR A 349 5.55 -0.55 -1.61
C TYR A 349 6.06 -1.69 -2.50
N ASN A 350 5.26 -2.72 -2.66
CA ASN A 350 5.56 -3.81 -3.58
C ASN A 350 5.45 -3.34 -5.03
N ILE A 351 6.47 -3.68 -5.85
CA ILE A 351 6.52 -3.33 -7.27
C ILE A 351 6.23 -4.58 -8.07
N SER A 352 5.30 -4.49 -9.01
CA SER A 352 4.95 -5.61 -9.89
C SER A 352 4.52 -5.13 -11.26
N GLU A 353 4.73 -5.98 -12.27
CA GLU A 353 4.28 -5.75 -13.63
C GLU A 353 2.80 -6.16 -13.77
N CYS A 354 2.03 -5.32 -14.48
CA CYS A 354 0.66 -5.61 -14.86
C CYS A 354 0.61 -5.89 -16.36
N VAL A 355 0.65 -7.18 -16.72
CA VAL A 355 0.84 -7.64 -18.09
C VAL A 355 -0.30 -8.49 -18.61
N GLU A 356 -0.48 -8.49 -19.91
CA GLU A 356 -1.42 -9.37 -20.59
C GLU A 356 -0.78 -10.75 -20.81
N VAL A 357 -1.43 -11.80 -20.30
CA VAL A 357 -0.97 -13.18 -20.41
C VAL A 357 -1.96 -13.99 -21.23
N ALA A 358 -1.45 -14.71 -22.24
CA ALA A 358 -2.28 -15.61 -23.06
C ALA A 358 -2.71 -16.84 -22.23
N LYS A 359 -4.01 -17.11 -22.21
CA LYS A 359 -4.62 -18.39 -21.78
C LYS A 359 -5.25 -19.08 -22.97
N LEU A 360 -5.42 -20.39 -22.90
CA LEU A 360 -5.81 -21.34 -23.98
C LEU A 360 -6.74 -20.79 -25.08
N ASN A 361 -7.69 -19.91 -24.80
CA ASN A 361 -8.59 -19.30 -25.79
C ASN A 361 -8.87 -17.81 -25.53
N THR A 362 -8.20 -17.22 -24.53
CA THR A 362 -8.42 -15.81 -24.12
C THR A 362 -7.12 -15.23 -23.60
N SER A 363 -7.00 -13.91 -23.51
CA SER A 363 -5.98 -13.25 -22.72
C SER A 363 -6.56 -12.77 -21.40
N ILE A 364 -5.77 -12.81 -20.35
CA ILE A 364 -6.10 -12.25 -19.05
C ILE A 364 -5.09 -11.15 -18.70
N LEU A 365 -5.54 -10.18 -17.94
CA LEU A 365 -4.63 -9.24 -17.30
C LEU A 365 -4.11 -9.89 -16.02
N SER A 366 -2.80 -9.98 -15.89
CA SER A 366 -2.12 -10.61 -14.76
C SER A 366 -1.31 -9.58 -14.00
N LEU A 367 -1.38 -9.66 -12.69
CA LEU A 367 -0.58 -8.91 -11.75
C LEU A 367 0.02 -9.89 -10.76
N ASP A 368 1.35 -9.93 -10.68
CA ASP A 368 2.07 -10.78 -9.73
C ASP A 368 1.67 -12.28 -9.83
N GLY A 369 1.38 -12.72 -11.06
CA GLY A 369 0.95 -14.10 -11.35
C GLY A 369 -0.54 -14.38 -11.15
N PHE A 370 -1.32 -13.43 -10.59
CA PHE A 370 -2.75 -13.58 -10.35
C PHE A 370 -3.58 -12.85 -11.40
N GLU A 371 -4.78 -13.36 -11.68
CA GLU A 371 -5.72 -12.74 -12.62
C GLU A 371 -6.36 -11.50 -12.00
N VAL A 372 -6.29 -10.36 -12.70
CA VAL A 372 -7.01 -9.15 -12.33
C VAL A 372 -8.48 -9.29 -12.74
N GLU A 373 -9.39 -9.17 -11.77
CA GLU A 373 -10.84 -9.25 -12.04
C GLU A 373 -11.48 -7.87 -12.20
N TYR A 374 -11.12 -6.92 -11.33
CA TYR A 374 -11.72 -5.59 -11.32
C TYR A 374 -10.76 -4.55 -10.72
N MET A 375 -11.06 -3.29 -10.96
CA MET A 375 -10.59 -2.18 -10.17
C MET A 375 -11.76 -1.37 -9.65
N MET A 376 -11.65 -0.86 -8.44
CA MET A 376 -12.58 0.08 -7.84
C MET A 376 -11.85 1.39 -7.55
N VAL A 377 -12.39 2.46 -8.09
CA VAL A 377 -11.85 3.80 -7.96
C VAL A 377 -12.75 4.59 -7.01
N PRO A 378 -12.27 5.02 -5.85
CA PRO A 378 -13.05 5.82 -4.92
C PRO A 378 -13.08 7.29 -5.40
N LEU A 379 -13.97 7.58 -6.33
CA LEU A 379 -14.12 8.93 -6.87
C LEU A 379 -14.69 9.88 -5.82
N TYR A 380 -14.22 11.11 -5.83
CA TYR A 380 -14.80 12.17 -4.99
C TYR A 380 -16.26 12.44 -5.39
N LYS A 381 -17.09 12.75 -4.42
CA LYS A 381 -18.53 12.99 -4.63
C LYS A 381 -18.85 14.01 -5.74
N ARG A 382 -17.95 14.98 -5.97
CA ARG A 382 -18.12 16.02 -6.99
C ARG A 382 -17.47 15.69 -8.33
N MET A 383 -16.76 14.56 -8.42
CA MET A 383 -16.11 14.11 -9.66
C MET A 383 -17.09 13.28 -10.47
N ILE A 384 -17.71 13.89 -11.47
CA ILE A 384 -18.72 13.24 -12.32
C ILE A 384 -18.06 12.65 -13.57
N LEU A 385 -16.96 13.25 -14.03
CA LEU A 385 -16.27 12.86 -15.25
C LEU A 385 -15.33 11.66 -14.97
N GLU A 386 -15.52 10.58 -15.71
CA GLU A 386 -14.62 9.43 -15.66
C GLU A 386 -13.31 9.72 -16.40
N ALA A 387 -12.22 9.02 -16.03
CA ALA A 387 -10.90 9.28 -16.61
C ALA A 387 -10.86 9.05 -18.13
N ALA A 388 -11.56 8.03 -18.64
CA ALA A 388 -11.62 7.77 -20.08
C ALA A 388 -12.34 8.90 -20.82
N ASP A 389 -13.47 9.37 -20.30
CA ASP A 389 -14.22 10.48 -20.90
C ASP A 389 -13.43 11.78 -20.84
N ALA A 390 -12.72 12.02 -19.71
CA ALA A 390 -11.84 13.18 -19.58
C ALA A 390 -10.72 13.16 -20.62
N TYR A 391 -10.11 12.00 -20.85
CA TYR A 391 -9.08 11.82 -21.87
C TYR A 391 -9.63 12.12 -23.27
N ASP A 392 -10.78 11.52 -23.65
CA ASP A 392 -11.41 11.70 -24.95
C ASP A 392 -11.80 13.16 -25.20
N ILE A 393 -12.33 13.86 -24.17
CA ILE A 393 -12.64 15.28 -24.24
C ILE A 393 -11.35 16.11 -24.42
N CYS A 394 -10.32 15.86 -23.63
CA CYS A 394 -9.06 16.57 -23.76
C CYS A 394 -8.43 16.39 -25.13
N MET A 395 -8.42 15.16 -25.66
CA MET A 395 -7.92 14.88 -27.00
C MET A 395 -8.74 15.60 -28.08
N SER A 396 -10.07 15.62 -27.95
CA SER A 396 -10.96 16.35 -28.86
C SER A 396 -10.71 17.87 -28.83
N VAL A 397 -10.41 18.42 -27.67
CA VAL A 397 -10.07 19.84 -27.51
C VAL A 397 -8.71 20.15 -28.15
N ILE A 398 -7.68 19.33 -27.87
CA ILE A 398 -6.34 19.49 -28.44
C ILE A 398 -6.39 19.38 -29.98
N ALA A 399 -7.15 18.43 -30.52
CA ALA A 399 -7.36 18.25 -31.96
C ALA A 399 -8.24 19.33 -32.61
N SER A 400 -8.83 20.23 -31.83
CA SER A 400 -9.70 21.27 -32.36
C SER A 400 -8.92 22.34 -33.12
N PRO A 401 -9.39 22.77 -34.31
CA PRO A 401 -8.76 23.86 -35.11
C PRO A 401 -8.59 25.17 -34.34
N LYS A 402 -9.38 25.39 -33.28
CA LYS A 402 -9.29 26.58 -32.41
C LYS A 402 -8.00 26.66 -31.62
N PHE A 403 -7.31 25.54 -31.39
CA PHE A 403 -6.01 25.49 -30.72
C PHE A 403 -4.81 25.69 -31.66
N GLY A 404 -5.04 26.13 -32.91
CA GLY A 404 -4.00 26.44 -33.87
C GLY A 404 -3.42 25.20 -34.60
N ILE A 405 -3.94 24.01 -34.30
CA ILE A 405 -3.62 22.79 -34.98
C ILE A 405 -4.63 22.62 -36.13
N LYS A 406 -4.15 22.76 -37.38
CA LYS A 406 -5.02 23.02 -38.53
C LYS A 406 -5.87 21.85 -39.03
N SER A 407 -5.48 20.63 -38.79
CA SER A 407 -6.31 19.42 -39.02
C SER A 407 -5.65 18.19 -38.41
N PHE A 408 -6.44 17.33 -37.77
CA PHE A 408 -6.01 16.01 -37.38
C PHE A 408 -6.89 14.99 -38.09
N SER A 409 -6.30 14.02 -38.75
CA SER A 409 -7.00 12.81 -39.15
C SER A 409 -6.55 11.67 -38.24
N GLN A 410 -7.48 10.91 -37.76
CA GLN A 410 -7.21 9.73 -36.95
C GLN A 410 -7.04 8.54 -37.90
N GLU A 411 -5.86 7.96 -37.96
CA GLU A 411 -5.65 6.68 -38.65
C GLU A 411 -5.33 5.58 -37.64
N TRP A 412 -6.07 4.50 -37.71
CA TRP A 412 -5.79 3.29 -36.97
C TRP A 412 -4.80 2.44 -37.74
N ASP A 413 -3.65 2.21 -37.15
CA ASP A 413 -2.68 1.25 -37.66
C ASP A 413 -2.97 -0.13 -37.06
N SER A 414 -3.40 -1.05 -37.90
CA SER A 414 -3.75 -2.42 -37.52
C SER A 414 -2.56 -3.28 -37.12
N GLU A 415 -1.34 -2.95 -37.59
CA GLU A 415 -0.12 -3.69 -37.28
C GLU A 415 0.47 -3.25 -35.94
N THR A 416 0.53 -1.96 -35.68
CA THR A 416 1.07 -1.41 -34.43
C THR A 416 0.02 -1.26 -33.34
N LYS A 417 -1.26 -1.44 -33.65
CA LYS A 417 -2.43 -1.22 -32.76
C LYS A 417 -2.44 0.19 -32.13
N LYS A 418 -1.94 1.17 -32.86
CA LYS A 418 -1.88 2.57 -32.41
C LYS A 418 -2.75 3.46 -33.26
N ILE A 419 -3.29 4.48 -32.61
CA ILE A 419 -3.96 5.57 -33.27
C ILE A 419 -2.93 6.63 -33.58
N THR A 420 -2.75 6.95 -34.85
CA THR A 420 -1.92 8.07 -35.29
C THR A 420 -2.81 9.23 -35.70
N TRP A 421 -2.45 10.42 -35.25
CA TRP A 421 -3.12 11.64 -35.63
C TRP A 421 -2.27 12.33 -36.70
N LYS A 422 -2.83 12.53 -37.90
CA LYS A 422 -2.17 13.29 -38.98
C LYS A 422 -2.65 14.73 -38.95
N TYR A 423 -1.72 15.65 -38.99
CA TYR A 423 -1.95 17.10 -39.08
C TYR A 423 -2.32 17.54 -40.50
#